data_8d4a31bac57123e524c38758b322c4e2
#
_entry.id   8d4a31bac57123e524c38758b322c4e2
#
_cell.length_a   1.000
_cell.length_b   1.000
_cell.length_c   1.000
_cell.angle_alpha   90.00
_cell.angle_beta   90.00
_cell.angle_gamma   90.00
#
_symmetry.space_group_name_H-M   'P 1'
#
loop_
_entity.id
_entity.type
_entity.pdbx_description
1 polymer ?
#
loop_
_entity_poly.entity_id
_entity_poly.type
_entity_poly.pdbx_seq_one_letter_code
_entity_poly.pdbx_strand_id
1 'polypeptide(L)'
;SIDQRYCQEWLHAMCAAGFCSHNTDLTSFHLNPEQKAVFAHEDSPALMIGAYDVLSGNIHNIEKVKQAFKTGEGVPYEESHPCIFQGTARFFRPSYSSNLIQKWLPKLSRATEILENGGRFADIGCGFGLSTLMIAEAFPDAKVFGFDLHEPSIKSAKKYAIDANLDNKITYGVSDAKSYSGEFDLLAFFD
;
A
#
# COMPACT_ATOMS: atom_id res chain seq x y z
N SER A 1 -23.31 -6.94 13.91
CA SER A 1 -24.46 -6.29 13.26
C SER A 1 -24.34 -4.78 13.49
N ILE A 2 -24.70 -3.99 12.50
CA ILE A 2 -24.75 -2.51 12.59
C ILE A 2 -26.19 -2.14 12.91
N ASP A 3 -26.39 -1.17 13.80
CA ASP A 3 -27.72 -0.64 14.09
C ASP A 3 -28.27 0.09 12.84
N GLN A 4 -29.54 -0.19 12.50
CA GLN A 4 -30.16 0.30 11.27
C GLN A 4 -30.25 1.83 11.24
N ARG A 5 -30.60 2.46 12.35
CA ARG A 5 -30.75 3.93 12.43
C ARG A 5 -29.40 4.62 12.21
N TYR A 6 -28.34 4.16 12.88
CA TYR A 6 -27.01 4.74 12.69
C TYR A 6 -26.50 4.53 11.27
N CYS A 7 -26.74 3.37 10.66
CA CYS A 7 -26.38 3.11 9.26
C CYS A 7 -27.10 4.07 8.32
N GLN A 8 -28.41 4.29 8.53
CA GLN A 8 -29.21 5.19 7.71
C GLN A 8 -28.76 6.65 7.84
N GLU A 9 -28.54 7.14 9.05
CA GLU A 9 -28.03 8.50 9.30
C GLU A 9 -26.66 8.72 8.63
N TRP A 10 -25.78 7.71 8.74
CA TRP A 10 -24.48 7.75 8.08
C TRP A 10 -24.60 7.78 6.55
N LEU A 11 -25.45 6.94 5.97
CA LEU A 11 -25.69 6.93 4.51
C LEU A 11 -26.27 8.26 4.01
N HIS A 12 -27.20 8.87 4.76
CA HIS A 12 -27.70 10.20 4.42
C HIS A 12 -26.59 11.24 4.43
N ALA A 13 -25.72 11.23 5.43
CA ALA A 13 -24.58 12.14 5.50
C ALA A 13 -23.60 11.91 4.33
N MET A 14 -23.32 10.65 3.96
CA MET A 14 -22.48 10.30 2.82
C MET A 14 -23.09 10.76 1.49
N CYS A 15 -24.40 10.62 1.32
CA CYS A 15 -25.10 11.14 0.13
C CYS A 15 -25.07 12.67 0.06
N ALA A 16 -25.31 13.35 1.18
CA ALA A 16 -25.23 14.80 1.24
C ALA A 16 -23.83 15.33 0.91
N ALA A 17 -22.79 14.56 1.24
CA ALA A 17 -21.39 14.85 0.91
C ALA A 17 -20.98 14.39 -0.51
N GLY A 18 -21.87 13.73 -1.27
CA GLY A 18 -21.60 13.27 -2.64
C GLY A 18 -20.83 11.93 -2.74
N PHE A 19 -20.60 11.24 -1.63
CA PHE A 19 -19.87 9.95 -1.61
C PHE A 19 -20.71 8.77 -2.08
N CYS A 20 -22.04 8.84 -1.99
CA CYS A 20 -22.94 7.87 -2.55
C CYS A 20 -24.21 8.55 -3.11
N SER A 21 -25.05 7.77 -3.76
CA SER A 21 -26.31 8.22 -4.35
C SER A 21 -27.49 7.47 -3.71
N HIS A 22 -28.69 8.02 -3.81
CA HIS A 22 -29.91 7.41 -3.29
C HIS A 22 -31.05 7.46 -4.32
N ASN A 23 -32.05 6.63 -4.13
CA ASN A 23 -33.31 6.74 -4.86
C ASN A 23 -34.15 7.91 -4.31
N THR A 24 -35.25 8.24 -5.01
CA THR A 24 -36.09 9.43 -4.71
C THR A 24 -36.70 9.42 -3.31
N ASP A 25 -37.03 8.25 -2.77
CA ASP A 25 -37.67 8.08 -1.48
C ASP A 25 -36.67 7.78 -0.32
N LEU A 26 -35.37 7.85 -0.58
CA LEU A 26 -34.30 7.61 0.41
C LEU A 26 -34.31 6.21 1.06
N THR A 27 -34.87 5.22 0.37
CA THR A 27 -34.97 3.85 0.89
C THR A 27 -33.84 2.95 0.44
N SER A 28 -33.15 3.32 -0.65
CA SER A 28 -31.98 2.59 -1.14
C SER A 28 -30.84 3.51 -1.51
N PHE A 29 -29.63 3.02 -1.26
CA PHE A 29 -28.39 3.74 -1.49
C PHE A 29 -27.49 2.93 -2.43
N HIS A 30 -26.79 3.61 -3.31
CA HIS A 30 -25.90 2.97 -4.28
C HIS A 30 -24.70 3.85 -4.60
N LEU A 31 -23.67 3.23 -5.15
CA LEU A 31 -22.55 3.94 -5.75
C LEU A 31 -22.74 3.96 -7.26
N ASN A 32 -22.62 5.13 -7.89
CA ASN A 32 -22.50 5.22 -9.34
C ASN A 32 -21.14 4.68 -9.82
N PRO A 33 -20.89 4.53 -11.14
CA PRO A 33 -19.63 3.98 -11.64
C PRO A 33 -18.37 4.72 -11.15
N GLU A 34 -18.39 6.02 -11.08
CA GLU A 34 -17.29 6.87 -10.63
C GLU A 34 -17.04 6.69 -9.13
N GLN A 35 -18.10 6.71 -8.32
CA GLN A 35 -18.02 6.45 -6.88
C GLN A 35 -17.51 5.04 -6.59
N LYS A 36 -17.95 4.01 -7.36
CA LYS A 36 -17.42 2.65 -7.24
C LYS A 36 -15.93 2.59 -7.55
N ALA A 37 -15.48 3.27 -8.60
CA ALA A 37 -14.08 3.30 -8.96
C ALA A 37 -13.21 3.89 -7.84
N VAL A 38 -13.71 4.90 -7.11
CA VAL A 38 -12.97 5.58 -6.05
C VAL A 38 -13.06 4.86 -4.70
N PHE A 39 -14.20 4.22 -4.38
CA PHE A 39 -14.46 3.75 -3.02
C PHE A 39 -14.65 2.24 -2.86
N ALA A 40 -14.82 1.47 -3.94
CA ALA A 40 -15.24 0.08 -3.83
C ALA A 40 -14.51 -0.92 -4.73
N HIS A 41 -13.97 -0.51 -5.85
CA HIS A 41 -13.28 -1.41 -6.77
C HIS A 41 -11.78 -1.48 -6.41
N GLU A 42 -11.36 -2.58 -5.80
CA GLU A 42 -9.96 -2.77 -5.34
C GLU A 42 -8.93 -2.72 -6.49
N ASP A 43 -9.32 -3.04 -7.71
CA ASP A 43 -8.44 -3.01 -8.89
C ASP A 43 -8.55 -1.69 -9.68
N SER A 44 -9.34 -0.74 -9.19
CA SER A 44 -9.47 0.57 -9.84
C SER A 44 -8.21 1.40 -9.65
N PRO A 45 -7.63 1.98 -10.72
CA PRO A 45 -6.50 2.91 -10.59
C PRO A 45 -6.86 4.20 -9.84
N ALA A 46 -8.14 4.46 -9.64
CA ALA A 46 -8.67 5.62 -8.92
C ALA A 46 -9.05 5.32 -7.46
N LEU A 47 -8.79 4.11 -6.96
CA LEU A 47 -9.17 3.73 -5.60
C LEU A 47 -8.46 4.62 -4.57
N MET A 48 -9.26 5.22 -3.67
CA MET A 48 -8.78 6.17 -2.65
C MET A 48 -8.98 5.68 -1.21
N ILE A 49 -9.57 4.50 -1.02
CA ILE A 49 -9.99 4.06 0.32
C ILE A 49 -8.82 3.94 1.30
N GLY A 50 -7.63 3.57 0.80
CA GLY A 50 -6.42 3.52 1.62
C GLY A 50 -6.01 4.88 2.21
N ALA A 51 -6.34 5.99 1.53
CA ALA A 51 -6.08 7.34 2.05
C ALA A 51 -6.91 7.63 3.32
N TYR A 52 -8.12 7.09 3.42
CA TYR A 52 -8.96 7.23 4.63
C TYR A 52 -8.40 6.40 5.80
N ASP A 53 -7.82 5.22 5.52
CA ASP A 53 -7.12 4.44 6.53
C ASP A 53 -5.89 5.20 7.06
N VAL A 54 -5.09 5.83 6.17
CA VAL A 54 -3.96 6.69 6.55
C VAL A 54 -4.43 7.89 7.37
N LEU A 55 -5.50 8.56 6.95
CA LEU A 55 -6.06 9.70 7.68
C LEU A 55 -6.51 9.29 9.09
N SER A 56 -7.21 8.15 9.20
CA SER A 56 -7.61 7.59 10.49
C SER A 56 -6.39 7.32 11.39
N GLY A 57 -5.34 6.71 10.85
CA GLY A 57 -4.10 6.47 11.57
C GLY A 57 -3.41 7.75 12.04
N ASN A 58 -3.39 8.81 11.20
CA ASN A 58 -2.85 10.12 11.56
C ASN A 58 -3.63 10.79 12.69
N ILE A 59 -4.97 10.67 12.70
CA ILE A 59 -5.80 11.18 13.80
C ILE A 59 -5.43 10.47 15.11
N HIS A 60 -5.21 9.17 15.10
CA HIS A 60 -4.77 8.41 16.28
C HIS A 60 -3.37 8.82 16.77
N ASN A 61 -2.50 9.28 15.89
CA ASN A 61 -1.15 9.73 16.22
C ASN A 61 -1.08 11.17 16.71
N ILE A 62 -2.18 11.92 16.77
CA ILE A 62 -2.16 13.38 16.98
C ILE A 62 -1.48 13.78 18.29
N GLU A 63 -1.65 13.00 19.36
CA GLU A 63 -1.01 13.30 20.66
C GLU A 63 0.51 13.05 20.61
N LYS A 64 0.99 12.03 19.89
CA LYS A 64 2.43 11.81 19.64
C LYS A 64 3.03 12.98 18.86
N VAL A 65 2.32 13.43 17.80
CA VAL A 65 2.75 14.58 16.99
C VAL A 65 2.82 15.85 17.85
N LYS A 66 1.81 16.14 18.69
CA LYS A 66 1.85 17.27 19.63
C LYS A 66 3.04 17.21 20.58
N GLN A 67 3.39 16.02 21.05
CA GLN A 67 4.55 15.84 21.90
C GLN A 67 5.85 16.07 21.13
N ALA A 68 5.96 15.55 19.92
CA ALA A 68 7.10 15.78 19.04
C ALA A 68 7.35 17.29 18.77
N PHE A 69 6.29 18.06 18.58
CA PHE A 69 6.39 19.53 18.46
C PHE A 69 6.98 20.23 19.69
N LYS A 70 6.81 19.64 20.88
CA LYS A 70 7.36 20.22 22.13
C LYS A 70 8.80 19.79 22.38
N THR A 71 9.15 18.55 22.03
CA THR A 71 10.47 17.96 22.36
C THR A 71 11.48 18.07 21.23
N GLY A 72 11.01 18.11 19.99
CA GLY A 72 11.86 18.03 18.80
C GLY A 72 12.30 16.61 18.42
N GLU A 73 11.84 15.57 19.14
CA GLU A 73 12.29 14.17 18.96
C GLU A 73 11.65 13.46 17.76
N GLY A 74 10.56 14.02 17.21
CA GLY A 74 9.82 13.38 16.12
C GLY A 74 8.90 12.25 16.60
N VAL A 75 8.33 11.52 15.65
CA VAL A 75 7.56 10.29 15.89
C VAL A 75 8.18 9.18 15.03
N PRO A 76 8.77 8.14 15.65
CA PRO A 76 9.30 7.02 14.90
C PRO A 76 8.21 6.37 14.05
N TYR A 77 8.53 6.04 12.78
CA TYR A 77 7.54 5.51 11.84
C TYR A 77 6.92 4.20 12.36
N GLU A 78 7.75 3.32 12.90
CA GLU A 78 7.35 2.02 13.48
C GLU A 78 6.38 2.12 14.67
N GLU A 79 6.31 3.28 15.32
CA GLU A 79 5.36 3.55 16.41
C GLU A 79 4.01 4.09 15.92
N SER A 80 3.85 4.24 14.62
CA SER A 80 2.61 4.74 14.03
C SER A 80 1.45 3.77 14.22
N HIS A 81 0.24 4.30 14.17
CA HIS A 81 -0.97 3.48 14.27
C HIS A 81 -1.04 2.48 13.11
N PRO A 82 -1.45 1.21 13.34
CA PRO A 82 -1.50 0.17 12.29
C PRO A 82 -2.24 0.55 11.01
N CYS A 83 -3.27 1.40 11.10
CA CYS A 83 -3.99 1.92 9.93
C CYS A 83 -3.09 2.67 8.94
N ILE A 84 -1.96 3.26 9.39
CA ILE A 84 -1.01 3.94 8.49
C ILE A 84 -0.35 2.93 7.57
N PHE A 85 0.18 1.84 8.10
CA PHE A 85 0.87 0.82 7.31
C PHE A 85 -0.07 0.14 6.31
N GLN A 86 -1.26 -0.27 6.77
CA GLN A 86 -2.27 -0.92 5.93
C GLN A 86 -2.82 0.05 4.89
N GLY A 87 -3.13 1.27 5.31
CA GLY A 87 -3.66 2.31 4.45
C GLY A 87 -2.67 2.71 3.36
N THR A 88 -1.39 2.87 3.69
CA THR A 88 -0.32 3.17 2.74
C THR A 88 -0.21 2.08 1.68
N ALA A 89 -0.13 0.82 2.09
CA ALA A 89 -0.06 -0.31 1.17
C ALA A 89 -1.29 -0.34 0.24
N ARG A 90 -2.49 -0.16 0.78
CA ARG A 90 -3.75 -0.15 0.01
C ARG A 90 -3.86 1.05 -0.93
N PHE A 91 -3.35 2.21 -0.52
CA PHE A 91 -3.37 3.44 -1.31
C PHE A 91 -2.45 3.36 -2.53
N PHE A 92 -1.23 2.83 -2.36
CA PHE A 92 -0.27 2.75 -3.45
C PHE A 92 -0.49 1.55 -4.39
N ARG A 93 -1.16 0.48 -3.92
CA ARG A 93 -1.42 -0.73 -4.72
C ARG A 93 -1.98 -0.44 -6.13
N PRO A 94 -3.04 0.38 -6.32
CA PRO A 94 -3.57 0.68 -7.65
C PRO A 94 -2.54 1.35 -8.57
N SER A 95 -1.71 2.22 -8.02
CA SER A 95 -0.64 2.90 -8.76
C SER A 95 0.42 1.93 -9.24
N TYR A 96 0.87 1.03 -8.38
CA TYR A 96 1.84 -0.02 -8.76
C TYR A 96 1.26 -0.96 -9.81
N SER A 97 0.04 -1.48 -9.60
CA SER A 97 -0.61 -2.40 -10.54
C SER A 97 -0.78 -1.80 -11.93
N SER A 98 -1.07 -0.49 -12.02
CA SER A 98 -1.34 0.19 -13.29
C SER A 98 -0.09 0.74 -13.98
N ASN A 99 1.04 0.86 -13.28
CA ASN A 99 2.15 1.62 -13.82
C ASN A 99 3.53 0.95 -13.66
N LEU A 100 3.77 0.18 -12.59
CA LEU A 100 5.11 -0.29 -12.24
C LEU A 100 5.75 -1.07 -13.40
N ILE A 101 5.11 -2.15 -13.82
CA ILE A 101 5.66 -3.04 -14.86
C ILE A 101 5.50 -2.44 -16.25
N GLN A 102 4.33 -1.84 -16.54
CA GLN A 102 3.97 -1.43 -17.90
C GLN A 102 4.53 -0.07 -18.31
N LYS A 103 4.79 0.81 -17.32
CA LYS A 103 5.14 2.22 -17.60
C LYS A 103 6.43 2.69 -16.96
N TRP A 104 6.68 2.33 -15.67
CA TRP A 104 7.83 2.89 -14.96
C TRP A 104 9.11 2.15 -15.29
N LEU A 105 9.15 0.84 -15.13
CA LEU A 105 10.33 0.02 -15.43
C LEU A 105 10.84 0.20 -16.86
N PRO A 106 9.97 0.18 -17.91
CA PRO A 106 10.46 0.37 -19.29
C PRO A 106 11.09 1.74 -19.58
N LYS A 107 10.85 2.74 -18.70
CA LYS A 107 11.49 4.06 -18.84
C LYS A 107 12.87 4.15 -18.19
N LEU A 108 13.21 3.19 -17.36
CA LEU A 108 14.53 3.10 -16.75
C LEU A 108 15.45 2.30 -17.67
N SER A 109 16.57 2.93 -18.06
CA SER A 109 17.54 2.29 -18.95
C SER A 109 17.96 0.94 -18.41
N ARG A 110 17.78 -0.13 -19.24
CA ARG A 110 18.18 -1.51 -18.96
C ARG A 110 17.47 -2.19 -17.79
N ALA A 111 16.53 -1.54 -17.06
CA ALA A 111 15.90 -2.16 -15.90
C ALA A 111 15.15 -3.44 -16.26
N THR A 112 14.34 -3.41 -17.32
CA THR A 112 13.62 -4.58 -17.82
C THR A 112 14.58 -5.67 -18.27
N GLU A 113 15.60 -5.33 -19.06
CA GLU A 113 16.64 -6.28 -19.53
C GLU A 113 17.36 -6.96 -18.33
N ILE A 114 17.74 -6.19 -17.31
CA ILE A 114 18.38 -6.73 -16.10
C ILE A 114 17.49 -7.77 -15.42
N LEU A 115 16.20 -7.45 -15.23
CA LEU A 115 15.26 -8.33 -14.56
C LEU A 115 14.95 -9.59 -15.39
N GLU A 116 14.76 -9.46 -16.71
CA GLU A 116 14.54 -10.58 -17.64
C GLU A 116 15.75 -11.54 -17.69
N ASN A 117 16.97 -11.04 -17.46
CA ASN A 117 18.19 -11.85 -17.44
C ASN A 117 18.58 -12.36 -16.03
N GLY A 118 17.66 -12.36 -15.08
CA GLY A 118 17.88 -12.93 -13.75
C GLY A 118 18.65 -12.02 -12.80
N GLY A 119 18.64 -10.71 -13.05
CA GLY A 119 19.28 -9.71 -12.22
C GLY A 119 18.71 -9.66 -10.80
N ARG A 120 19.50 -9.06 -9.91
CA ARG A 120 19.19 -8.92 -8.48
C ARG A 120 18.49 -7.58 -8.24
N PHE A 121 17.25 -7.63 -7.84
CA PHE A 121 16.42 -6.46 -7.51
C PHE A 121 16.22 -6.34 -5.99
N ALA A 122 16.38 -5.15 -5.43
CA ALA A 122 15.98 -4.90 -4.05
C ALA A 122 15.03 -3.71 -3.95
N ASP A 123 13.96 -3.94 -3.18
CA ASP A 123 12.93 -2.98 -2.80
C ASP A 123 13.20 -2.55 -1.36
N ILE A 124 13.65 -1.31 -1.17
CA ILE A 124 14.07 -0.77 0.11
C ILE A 124 12.91 0.10 0.67
N GLY A 125 12.44 -0.24 1.86
CA GLY A 125 11.18 0.29 2.39
C GLY A 125 9.98 -0.41 1.77
N CYS A 126 10.08 -1.73 1.54
CA CYS A 126 9.08 -2.49 0.78
C CYS A 126 7.71 -2.61 1.48
N GLY A 127 7.60 -2.23 2.75
CA GLY A 127 6.38 -2.33 3.53
C GLY A 127 5.78 -3.75 3.49
N PHE A 128 4.56 -3.87 3.02
CA PHE A 128 3.86 -5.15 2.85
C PHE A 128 4.30 -5.93 1.59
N GLY A 129 5.30 -5.43 0.86
CA GLY A 129 5.93 -6.13 -0.26
C GLY A 129 5.07 -6.18 -1.54
N LEU A 130 4.12 -5.26 -1.74
CA LEU A 130 3.24 -5.29 -2.91
C LEU A 130 3.99 -5.06 -4.23
N SER A 131 4.87 -4.06 -4.27
CA SER A 131 5.77 -3.79 -5.39
C SER A 131 6.73 -4.96 -5.63
N THR A 132 7.31 -5.48 -4.55
CA THR A 132 8.20 -6.64 -4.55
C THR A 132 7.55 -7.87 -5.18
N LEU A 133 6.29 -8.16 -4.80
CA LEU A 133 5.50 -9.27 -5.36
C LEU A 133 5.26 -9.09 -6.86
N MET A 134 4.86 -7.88 -7.28
CA MET A 134 4.60 -7.58 -8.69
C MET A 134 5.85 -7.75 -9.56
N ILE A 135 7.02 -7.38 -9.05
CA ILE A 135 8.31 -7.61 -9.74
C ILE A 135 8.60 -9.11 -9.84
N ALA A 136 8.46 -9.86 -8.75
CA ALA A 136 8.74 -11.30 -8.74
C ALA A 136 7.79 -12.11 -9.64
N GLU A 137 6.54 -11.67 -9.77
CA GLU A 137 5.55 -12.27 -10.65
C GLU A 137 5.86 -11.96 -12.13
N ALA A 138 6.20 -10.70 -12.43
CA ALA A 138 6.45 -10.26 -13.81
C ALA A 138 7.80 -10.77 -14.37
N PHE A 139 8.80 -11.00 -13.50
CA PHE A 139 10.15 -11.42 -13.89
C PHE A 139 10.55 -12.69 -13.15
N PRO A 140 10.13 -13.87 -13.64
CA PRO A 140 10.32 -15.15 -12.95
C PRO A 140 11.79 -15.55 -12.71
N ASP A 141 12.72 -15.05 -13.53
CA ASP A 141 14.14 -15.34 -13.44
C ASP A 141 14.89 -14.37 -12.49
N ALA A 142 14.30 -13.21 -12.19
CA ALA A 142 14.89 -12.24 -11.29
C ALA A 142 15.02 -12.76 -9.85
N LYS A 143 16.08 -12.36 -9.16
CA LYS A 143 16.26 -12.59 -7.72
C LYS A 143 15.78 -11.35 -6.98
N VAL A 144 14.67 -11.48 -6.27
CA VAL A 144 13.95 -10.36 -5.69
C VAL A 144 14.12 -10.32 -4.18
N PHE A 145 14.41 -9.12 -3.66
CA PHE A 145 14.62 -8.87 -2.24
C PHE A 145 13.74 -7.71 -1.79
N GLY A 146 13.19 -7.79 -0.57
CA GLY A 146 12.45 -6.72 0.06
C GLY A 146 13.00 -6.45 1.46
N PHE A 147 13.29 -5.20 1.76
CA PHE A 147 13.77 -4.79 3.09
C PHE A 147 12.88 -3.69 3.64
N ASP A 148 12.54 -3.80 4.91
CA ASP A 148 11.80 -2.78 5.64
C ASP A 148 12.22 -2.78 7.11
N LEU A 149 12.17 -1.63 7.76
CA LEU A 149 12.48 -1.50 9.18
C LEU A 149 11.36 -2.09 10.05
N HIS A 150 10.12 -2.01 9.59
CA HIS A 150 8.93 -2.43 10.33
C HIS A 150 8.71 -3.94 10.24
N GLU A 151 9.16 -4.68 11.26
CA GLU A 151 9.06 -6.14 11.32
C GLU A 151 7.64 -6.68 11.05
N PRO A 152 6.54 -6.09 11.59
CA PRO A 152 5.18 -6.54 11.27
C PRO A 152 4.82 -6.44 9.78
N SER A 153 5.33 -5.41 9.07
CA SER A 153 5.18 -5.30 7.61
C SER A 153 5.89 -6.43 6.89
N ILE A 154 7.13 -6.73 7.24
CA ILE A 154 7.90 -7.85 6.68
C ILE A 154 7.20 -9.19 6.94
N LYS A 155 6.63 -9.38 8.13
CA LYS A 155 5.83 -10.59 8.42
C LYS A 155 4.62 -10.72 7.50
N SER A 156 3.95 -9.62 7.23
CA SER A 156 2.82 -9.57 6.30
C SER A 156 3.27 -9.80 4.85
N ALA A 157 4.40 -9.20 4.43
CA ALA A 157 4.99 -9.39 3.10
C ALA A 157 5.34 -10.86 2.84
N LYS A 158 5.95 -11.55 3.82
CA LYS A 158 6.22 -13.00 3.74
C LYS A 158 4.94 -13.82 3.59
N LYS A 159 3.88 -13.47 4.32
CA LYS A 159 2.60 -14.13 4.19
C LYS A 159 2.00 -13.95 2.78
N TYR A 160 2.02 -12.73 2.25
CA TYR A 160 1.54 -12.47 0.89
C TYR A 160 2.34 -13.21 -0.17
N ALA A 161 3.66 -13.36 0.02
CA ALA A 161 4.48 -14.16 -0.89
C ALA A 161 4.08 -15.66 -0.86
N ILE A 162 3.80 -16.21 0.33
CA ILE A 162 3.28 -17.58 0.46
C ILE A 162 1.93 -17.73 -0.23
N ASP A 163 1.00 -16.82 0.04
CA ASP A 163 -0.35 -16.83 -0.55
C ASP A 163 -0.32 -16.74 -2.09
N ALA A 164 0.71 -16.07 -2.64
CA ALA A 164 0.97 -15.94 -4.08
C ALA A 164 1.85 -17.07 -4.66
N ASN A 165 2.33 -18.03 -3.87
CA ASN A 165 3.31 -19.06 -4.25
C ASN A 165 4.64 -18.49 -4.79
N LEU A 166 5.09 -17.37 -4.24
CA LEU A 166 6.33 -16.66 -4.60
C LEU A 166 7.36 -16.64 -3.45
N ASP A 167 7.11 -17.32 -2.35
CA ASP A 167 7.96 -17.35 -1.15
C ASP A 167 9.37 -17.91 -1.41
N ASN A 168 9.50 -18.78 -2.40
CA ASN A 168 10.78 -19.33 -2.85
C ASN A 168 11.58 -18.38 -3.79
N LYS A 169 10.95 -17.29 -4.28
CA LYS A 169 11.55 -16.33 -5.20
C LYS A 169 11.94 -15.02 -4.54
N ILE A 170 11.33 -14.70 -3.40
CA ILE A 170 11.52 -13.43 -2.70
C ILE A 170 12.22 -13.65 -1.37
N THR A 171 13.28 -12.89 -1.12
CA THR A 171 13.94 -12.83 0.18
C THR A 171 13.53 -11.55 0.89
N TYR A 172 12.83 -11.68 2.02
CA TYR A 172 12.46 -10.54 2.86
C TYR A 172 13.33 -10.46 4.12
N GLY A 173 13.84 -9.26 4.43
CA GLY A 173 14.65 -8.97 5.62
C GLY A 173 14.19 -7.72 6.36
N VAL A 174 14.32 -7.74 7.71
CA VAL A 174 14.15 -6.55 8.54
C VAL A 174 15.46 -5.79 8.50
N SER A 175 15.45 -4.58 7.95
CA SER A 175 16.64 -3.72 7.87
C SER A 175 16.21 -2.29 7.54
N ASP A 176 16.97 -1.32 8.03
CA ASP A 176 16.81 0.07 7.59
C ASP A 176 17.51 0.32 6.24
N ALA A 177 17.19 1.48 5.64
CA ALA A 177 17.74 1.88 4.34
C ALA A 177 19.25 2.16 4.34
N LYS A 178 19.92 2.13 5.50
CA LYS A 178 21.36 2.36 5.64
C LYS A 178 22.14 1.08 5.90
N SER A 179 21.44 -0.01 6.33
CA SER A 179 22.08 -1.21 6.85
C SER A 179 21.70 -2.52 6.13
N TYR A 180 20.87 -2.46 5.06
CA TYR A 180 20.59 -3.65 4.25
C TYR A 180 21.88 -4.21 3.63
N SER A 181 21.95 -5.52 3.50
CA SER A 181 23.13 -6.22 3.01
C SER A 181 22.92 -6.83 1.63
N GLY A 182 23.97 -6.88 0.84
CA GLY A 182 23.99 -7.48 -0.49
C GLY A 182 24.38 -6.50 -1.59
N GLU A 183 24.61 -7.07 -2.78
CA GLU A 183 24.87 -6.33 -4.01
C GLU A 183 23.68 -6.56 -4.94
N PHE A 184 23.19 -5.50 -5.58
CA PHE A 184 22.00 -5.53 -6.40
C PHE A 184 22.26 -4.79 -7.72
N ASP A 185 21.66 -5.31 -8.80
CA ASP A 185 21.75 -4.70 -10.12
C ASP A 185 20.75 -3.56 -10.28
N LEU A 186 19.66 -3.62 -9.52
CA LEU A 186 18.60 -2.60 -9.49
C LEU A 186 18.10 -2.41 -8.07
N LEU A 187 18.08 -1.16 -7.63
CA LEU A 187 17.50 -0.74 -6.34
C LEU A 187 16.28 0.13 -6.58
N ALA A 188 15.22 -0.11 -5.82
CA ALA A 188 14.03 0.73 -5.80
C ALA A 188 13.76 1.23 -4.38
N PHE A 189 13.30 2.46 -4.31
CA PHE A 189 12.75 3.10 -3.14
C PHE A 189 11.40 3.66 -3.59
N PHE A 190 10.34 2.92 -3.31
CA PHE A 190 8.99 3.40 -3.54
C PHE A 190 8.55 4.08 -2.25
N ASP A 191 8.27 5.33 -2.33
CA ASP A 191 7.93 6.17 -1.18
C ASP A 191 6.77 5.63 -0.34
#